data_2fbfa6485d0fc4f7c39f7581e4b3768c
#
_entry.id   2fbfa6485d0fc4f7c39f7581e4b3768c
#
_cell.length_a   1.000
_cell.length_b   1.000
_cell.length_c   1.000
_cell.angle_alpha   90.00
_cell.angle_beta   90.00
_cell.angle_gamma   90.00
#
_symmetry.space_group_name_H-M   'P 1'
#
loop_
_entity.id
_entity.type
_entity.pdbx_description
1 polymer ?
#
loop_
_entity_poly.entity_id
_entity_poly.type
_entity_poly.pdbx_seq_one_letter_code
_entity_poly.pdbx_strand_id
1 'polypeptide(L)'
;MLPRFYYRKILYSKYKIIKMKKLLLLGAFAFLGGLTQAQEGFRLGAHVGAPLGDAADAASVTLGLDAAYMWNITKGLDIGAATGYSHFFGKDNVDDFGFVPVAVSGKYRFNKIPLFVGLDLGAGISTRNYINSGLYVAPRVGYQMKNTELYLGFQSVSSKYKGRGPYWYGDDRFNFGAVNFGVIFFLK
;
A
#
# COMPACT_ATOMS: atom_id res chain seq x y z
N MET A 1 -26.69 34.77 20.90
CA MET A 1 -27.73 34.00 20.15
C MET A 1 -27.19 33.74 18.76
N LEU A 2 -26.70 32.52 18.47
CA LEU A 2 -26.12 32.15 17.16
C LEU A 2 -27.26 31.90 16.16
N PRO A 3 -27.16 32.38 14.91
CA PRO A 3 -28.25 32.32 13.96
C PRO A 3 -28.54 30.86 13.55
N ARG A 4 -29.84 30.55 13.46
CA ARG A 4 -30.41 29.22 13.06
C ARG A 4 -29.79 28.60 11.79
N PHE A 5 -29.20 29.41 10.92
CA PHE A 5 -28.49 28.97 9.70
C PHE A 5 -27.19 28.21 9.97
N TYR A 6 -26.49 28.52 11.07
CA TYR A 6 -25.21 27.88 11.41
C TYR A 6 -25.41 26.47 11.93
N TYR A 7 -26.49 26.23 12.70
CA TYR A 7 -26.85 24.89 13.18
C TYR A 7 -27.23 23.92 12.06
N ARG A 8 -27.91 24.40 11.02
CA ARG A 8 -28.31 23.60 9.87
C ARG A 8 -27.11 23.12 9.03
N LYS A 9 -26.09 23.95 8.89
CA LYS A 9 -24.89 23.62 8.10
C LYS A 9 -24.02 22.58 8.80
N ILE A 10 -23.91 22.63 10.13
CA ILE A 10 -23.17 21.67 10.95
C ILE A 10 -23.88 20.31 10.98
N LEU A 11 -25.18 20.28 11.12
CA LEU A 11 -26.00 19.06 11.08
C LEU A 11 -25.92 18.39 9.70
N TYR A 12 -25.96 19.14 8.61
CA TYR A 12 -25.87 18.63 7.25
C TYR A 12 -24.46 18.05 6.94
N SER A 13 -23.41 18.68 7.43
CA SER A 13 -22.03 18.21 7.33
C SER A 13 -21.82 16.90 8.08
N LYS A 14 -22.27 16.82 9.35
CA LYS A 14 -22.21 15.58 10.15
C LYS A 14 -22.99 14.43 9.51
N TYR A 15 -24.18 14.72 8.96
CA TYR A 15 -25.02 13.71 8.30
C TYR A 15 -24.38 13.17 7.02
N LYS A 16 -23.71 14.02 6.24
CA LYS A 16 -22.96 13.63 5.04
C LYS A 16 -21.77 12.74 5.37
N ILE A 17 -21.02 13.05 6.43
CA ILE A 17 -19.86 12.26 6.90
C ILE A 17 -20.32 10.89 7.42
N ILE A 18 -21.43 10.81 8.14
CA ILE A 18 -21.97 9.54 8.65
C ILE A 18 -22.49 8.66 7.51
N LYS A 19 -23.14 9.23 6.49
CA LYS A 19 -23.54 8.49 5.28
C LYS A 19 -22.34 7.97 4.50
N MET A 20 -21.29 8.75 4.32
CA MET A 20 -20.08 8.32 3.64
C MET A 20 -19.36 7.18 4.38
N LYS A 21 -19.27 7.25 5.72
CA LYS A 21 -18.72 6.16 6.53
C LYS A 21 -19.54 4.87 6.43
N LYS A 22 -20.86 4.96 6.43
CA LYS A 22 -21.77 3.81 6.25
C LYS A 22 -21.69 3.22 4.84
N LEU A 23 -21.55 4.06 3.81
CA LEU A 23 -21.38 3.62 2.42
C LEU A 23 -20.04 2.91 2.22
N LEU A 24 -18.95 3.43 2.82
CA LEU A 24 -17.63 2.80 2.84
C LEU A 24 -17.65 1.45 3.57
N LEU A 25 -18.33 1.37 4.72
CA LEU A 25 -18.51 0.12 5.45
C LEU A 25 -19.37 -0.89 4.66
N LEU A 26 -20.46 -0.44 4.05
CA LEU A 26 -21.30 -1.29 3.18
C LEU A 26 -20.54 -1.76 1.93
N GLY A 27 -19.74 -0.89 1.32
CA GLY A 27 -18.86 -1.24 0.21
C GLY A 27 -17.81 -2.28 0.63
N ALA A 28 -17.19 -2.12 1.80
CA ALA A 28 -16.24 -3.08 2.35
C ALA A 28 -16.93 -4.43 2.67
N PHE A 29 -18.14 -4.43 3.23
CA PHE A 29 -18.91 -5.67 3.48
C PHE A 29 -19.43 -6.33 2.21
N ALA A 30 -19.87 -5.56 1.20
CA ALA A 30 -20.28 -6.11 -0.10
C ALA A 30 -19.07 -6.71 -0.85
N PHE A 31 -17.90 -6.10 -0.69
CA PHE A 31 -16.66 -6.61 -1.24
C PHE A 31 -16.23 -7.93 -0.56
N LEU A 32 -16.43 -8.05 0.76
CA LEU A 32 -16.15 -9.28 1.53
C LEU A 32 -17.20 -10.39 1.25
N GLY A 33 -18.44 -10.05 0.92
CA GLY A 33 -19.51 -11.02 0.64
C GLY A 33 -19.46 -11.66 -0.76
N GLY A 34 -18.69 -11.09 -1.71
CA GLY A 34 -18.50 -11.65 -3.06
C GLY A 34 -17.42 -12.73 -3.18
N LEU A 35 -16.77 -13.12 -2.07
CA LEU A 35 -15.54 -13.92 -2.05
C LEU A 35 -15.73 -15.44 -2.01
N THR A 36 -16.89 -15.97 -2.36
CA THR A 36 -17.23 -17.39 -2.17
C THR A 36 -16.87 -18.33 -3.31
N GLN A 37 -16.06 -17.91 -4.30
CA GLN A 37 -15.63 -18.81 -5.38
C GLN A 37 -14.13 -19.07 -5.30
N ALA A 38 -13.79 -20.32 -5.06
CA ALA A 38 -12.48 -20.87 -4.73
C ALA A 38 -11.43 -20.72 -5.82
N GLN A 39 -10.20 -20.48 -5.43
CA GLN A 39 -8.88 -20.46 -6.08
C GLN A 39 -8.38 -19.10 -6.60
N GLU A 40 -9.22 -18.19 -6.91
CA GLU A 40 -8.89 -16.79 -7.18
C GLU A 40 -9.14 -16.03 -5.88
N GLY A 41 -8.17 -15.32 -5.32
CA GLY A 41 -8.37 -14.94 -3.94
C GLY A 41 -7.85 -13.58 -3.57
N PHE A 42 -8.62 -12.98 -2.69
CA PHE A 42 -8.16 -11.87 -1.90
C PHE A 42 -7.05 -12.30 -0.96
N ARG A 43 -6.07 -11.43 -0.85
CA ARG A 43 -4.92 -11.59 0.03
C ARG A 43 -4.81 -10.33 0.85
N LEU A 44 -4.69 -10.48 2.16
CA LEU A 44 -4.41 -9.40 3.08
C LEU A 44 -3.12 -9.70 3.82
N GLY A 45 -2.31 -8.69 4.01
CA GLY A 45 -1.03 -8.84 4.67
C GLY A 45 -0.67 -7.64 5.51
N ALA A 46 0.42 -7.82 6.25
CA ALA A 46 1.08 -6.76 6.96
C ALA A 46 2.59 -6.94 6.84
N HIS A 47 3.32 -5.84 6.88
CA HIS A 47 4.76 -5.85 6.84
C HIS A 47 5.38 -4.84 7.80
N VAL A 48 6.59 -5.13 8.22
CA VAL A 48 7.49 -4.23 8.92
C VAL A 48 8.80 -4.19 8.16
N GLY A 49 9.45 -3.03 8.12
CA GLY A 49 10.68 -2.91 7.37
C GLY A 49 11.64 -1.82 7.85
N ALA A 50 12.84 -1.91 7.31
CA ALA A 50 13.88 -0.91 7.48
C ALA A 50 13.94 -0.02 6.24
N PRO A 51 13.79 1.32 6.39
CA PRO A 51 13.98 2.25 5.30
C PRO A 51 15.37 2.17 4.69
N LEU A 52 15.49 2.37 3.37
CA LEU A 52 16.72 2.39 2.59
C LEU A 52 16.76 3.58 1.64
N GLY A 53 17.96 3.94 1.20
CA GLY A 53 18.19 5.10 0.33
C GLY A 53 17.78 6.39 1.03
N ASP A 54 17.16 7.32 0.31
CA ASP A 54 16.74 8.62 0.85
C ASP A 54 15.73 8.49 2.00
N ALA A 55 15.00 7.38 2.07
CA ALA A 55 14.09 7.11 3.18
C ALA A 55 14.85 6.76 4.49
N ALA A 56 16.06 6.24 4.43
CA ALA A 56 16.85 5.89 5.63
C ALA A 56 17.29 7.13 6.42
N ASP A 57 17.49 8.25 5.72
CA ASP A 57 17.84 9.51 6.37
C ASP A 57 16.61 10.16 7.02
N ALA A 58 15.42 9.92 6.46
CA ALA A 58 14.18 10.55 6.86
C ALA A 58 13.35 9.72 7.86
N ALA A 59 13.48 8.39 7.87
CA ALA A 59 12.62 7.52 8.67
C ALA A 59 13.40 6.41 9.38
N SER A 60 12.86 5.96 10.52
CA SER A 60 13.49 4.94 11.39
C SER A 60 12.99 3.53 11.07
N VAL A 61 11.70 3.39 10.79
CA VAL A 61 11.03 2.12 10.53
C VAL A 61 9.85 2.34 9.60
N THR A 62 9.44 1.30 8.89
CA THR A 62 8.19 1.31 8.14
C THR A 62 7.27 0.19 8.61
N LEU A 63 5.98 0.49 8.67
CA LEU A 63 4.91 -0.47 8.89
C LEU A 63 3.89 -0.35 7.76
N GLY A 64 3.31 -1.46 7.33
CA GLY A 64 2.31 -1.41 6.28
C GLY A 64 1.30 -2.53 6.30
N LEU A 65 0.26 -2.30 5.53
CA LEU A 65 -0.79 -3.25 5.22
C LEU A 65 -0.81 -3.49 3.72
N ASP A 66 -0.98 -4.73 3.33
CA ASP A 66 -1.03 -5.16 1.94
C ASP A 66 -2.40 -5.75 1.62
N ALA A 67 -2.92 -5.46 0.45
CA ALA A 67 -4.11 -6.07 -0.08
C ALA A 67 -3.89 -6.40 -1.56
N ALA A 68 -4.27 -7.58 -2.01
CA ALA A 68 -4.19 -7.96 -3.40
C ALA A 68 -5.35 -8.87 -3.78
N TYR A 69 -5.71 -8.81 -5.05
CA TYR A 69 -6.57 -9.82 -5.67
C TYR A 69 -5.77 -10.50 -6.79
N MET A 70 -5.64 -11.82 -6.72
CA MET A 70 -4.80 -12.59 -7.65
C MET A 70 -5.62 -13.63 -8.38
N TRP A 71 -5.42 -13.69 -9.69
CA TRP A 71 -5.95 -14.74 -10.57
C TRP A 71 -4.88 -15.78 -10.85
N ASN A 72 -5.24 -17.03 -10.79
CA ASN A 72 -4.34 -18.11 -11.17
C ASN A 72 -4.39 -18.30 -12.70
N ILE A 73 -3.34 -17.92 -13.41
CA ILE A 73 -3.27 -17.98 -14.86
C ILE A 73 -2.85 -19.37 -15.35
N THR A 74 -1.89 -19.97 -14.64
CA THR A 74 -1.42 -21.34 -14.89
C THR A 74 -0.80 -21.93 -13.63
N LYS A 75 -0.48 -23.21 -13.64
CA LYS A 75 0.16 -23.86 -12.48
C LYS A 75 1.43 -23.12 -12.08
N GLY A 76 1.35 -22.44 -10.95
CA GLY A 76 2.46 -21.69 -10.37
C GLY A 76 2.53 -20.21 -10.73
N LEU A 77 1.76 -19.70 -11.71
CA LEU A 77 1.76 -18.28 -12.07
C LEU A 77 0.44 -17.63 -11.70
N ASP A 78 0.49 -16.65 -10.79
CA ASP A 78 -0.62 -15.78 -10.43
C ASP A 78 -0.33 -14.37 -10.95
N ILE A 79 -1.35 -13.70 -11.49
CA ILE A 79 -1.31 -12.28 -11.86
C ILE A 79 -2.49 -11.60 -11.21
N GLY A 80 -2.33 -10.34 -10.80
CA GLY A 80 -3.41 -9.63 -10.12
C GLY A 80 -3.18 -8.15 -9.97
N ALA A 81 -4.00 -7.55 -9.12
CA ALA A 81 -3.88 -6.17 -8.69
C ALA A 81 -3.52 -6.12 -7.21
N ALA A 82 -2.61 -5.23 -6.86
CA ALA A 82 -2.16 -5.01 -5.50
C ALA A 82 -2.31 -3.54 -5.10
N THR A 83 -2.65 -3.34 -3.85
CA THR A 83 -2.67 -2.06 -3.17
C THR A 83 -2.28 -2.23 -1.71
N GLY A 84 -2.22 -1.16 -0.96
CA GLY A 84 -1.86 -1.22 0.44
C GLY A 84 -1.60 0.17 1.01
N TYR A 85 -0.93 0.19 2.13
CA TYR A 85 -0.43 1.41 2.74
C TYR A 85 0.88 1.13 3.45
N SER A 86 1.91 1.89 3.15
CA SER A 86 3.19 1.85 3.85
C SER A 86 3.41 3.18 4.57
N HIS A 87 3.53 3.12 5.87
CA HIS A 87 3.81 4.25 6.75
C HIS A 87 5.28 4.26 7.14
N PHE A 88 5.92 5.39 6.97
CA PHE A 88 7.30 5.65 7.34
C PHE A 88 7.31 6.57 8.56
N PHE A 89 7.84 6.07 9.66
CA PHE A 89 7.96 6.84 10.90
C PHE A 89 9.19 7.74 10.81
N GLY A 90 8.96 9.04 10.81
CA GLY A 90 9.99 10.06 10.70
C GLY A 90 11.00 9.99 11.82
N LYS A 91 12.25 10.35 11.52
CA LYS A 91 13.34 10.54 12.49
C LYS A 91 13.42 12.00 12.91
N ASP A 92 13.79 12.22 14.16
CA ASP A 92 14.05 13.53 14.74
C ASP A 92 12.91 14.54 14.48
N ASN A 93 13.14 15.54 13.63
CA ASN A 93 12.18 16.58 13.30
C ASN A 93 11.51 16.37 11.92
N VAL A 94 11.59 15.16 11.35
CA VAL A 94 10.94 14.82 10.08
C VAL A 94 9.55 14.28 10.34
N ASP A 95 8.55 14.88 9.71
CA ASP A 95 7.17 14.40 9.78
C ASP A 95 7.04 13.01 9.17
N ASP A 96 6.18 12.19 9.77
CA ASP A 96 5.77 10.91 9.21
C ASP A 96 5.19 11.07 7.81
N PHE A 97 5.48 10.14 6.92
CA PHE A 97 4.92 10.11 5.58
C PHE A 97 4.53 8.68 5.18
N GLY A 98 3.79 8.56 4.11
CA GLY A 98 3.37 7.25 3.64
C GLY A 98 3.02 7.23 2.16
N PHE A 99 2.89 6.01 1.64
CA PHE A 99 2.50 5.76 0.26
C PHE A 99 1.38 4.72 0.19
N VAL A 100 0.45 4.97 -0.73
CA VAL A 100 -0.57 4.02 -1.16
C VAL A 100 -0.14 3.49 -2.52
N PRO A 101 0.35 2.26 -2.64
CA PRO A 101 0.65 1.66 -3.93
C PRO A 101 -0.65 1.26 -4.66
N VAL A 102 -0.64 1.44 -5.98
CA VAL A 102 -1.62 0.87 -6.90
C VAL A 102 -0.82 0.19 -8.00
N ALA A 103 -0.84 -1.13 -8.04
CA ALA A 103 0.10 -1.90 -8.84
C ALA A 103 -0.54 -3.13 -9.50
N VAL A 104 0.05 -3.56 -10.60
CA VAL A 104 -0.11 -4.92 -11.11
C VAL A 104 0.86 -5.81 -10.36
N SER A 105 0.40 -6.98 -9.93
CA SER A 105 1.17 -7.97 -9.17
C SER A 105 1.33 -9.24 -9.99
N GLY A 106 2.55 -9.73 -10.08
CA GLY A 106 2.89 -11.04 -10.62
C GLY A 106 3.56 -11.90 -9.56
N LYS A 107 3.18 -13.17 -9.47
CA LYS A 107 3.79 -14.12 -8.54
C LYS A 107 4.00 -15.47 -9.21
N TYR A 108 5.20 -16.02 -9.07
CA TYR A 108 5.54 -17.36 -9.51
C TYR A 108 5.86 -18.26 -8.33
N ARG A 109 5.14 -19.38 -8.22
CA ARG A 109 5.32 -20.42 -7.19
C ARG A 109 6.08 -21.59 -7.77
N PHE A 110 7.12 -22.03 -7.08
CA PHE A 110 7.88 -23.19 -7.51
C PHE A 110 7.13 -24.49 -7.18
N ASN A 111 6.97 -25.39 -8.16
CA ASN A 111 6.17 -26.60 -7.98
C ASN A 111 6.81 -27.65 -7.06
N LYS A 112 8.13 -27.63 -6.90
CA LYS A 112 8.88 -28.65 -6.14
C LYS A 112 9.26 -28.21 -4.74
N ILE A 113 9.19 -26.94 -4.46
CA ILE A 113 9.58 -26.33 -3.18
C ILE A 113 8.54 -25.28 -2.80
N PRO A 114 8.25 -25.09 -1.52
CA PRO A 114 7.24 -24.12 -1.07
C PRO A 114 7.76 -22.66 -1.11
N LEU A 115 8.51 -22.31 -2.14
CA LEU A 115 9.01 -20.97 -2.36
C LEU A 115 8.25 -20.26 -3.47
N PHE A 116 8.24 -18.95 -3.42
CA PHE A 116 7.73 -18.10 -4.49
C PHE A 116 8.61 -16.87 -4.68
N VAL A 117 8.51 -16.29 -5.87
CA VAL A 117 9.00 -14.94 -6.18
C VAL A 117 7.83 -14.12 -6.66
N GLY A 118 7.83 -12.83 -6.33
CA GLY A 118 6.79 -11.90 -6.73
C GLY A 118 7.37 -10.55 -7.10
N LEU A 119 6.59 -9.81 -7.90
CA LEU A 119 6.91 -8.45 -8.31
C LEU A 119 5.63 -7.65 -8.43
N ASP A 120 5.59 -6.49 -7.77
CA ASP A 120 4.55 -5.50 -7.96
C ASP A 120 5.13 -4.29 -8.71
N LEU A 121 4.42 -3.82 -9.73
CA LEU A 121 4.79 -2.67 -10.57
C LEU A 121 3.59 -1.74 -10.70
N GLY A 122 3.78 -0.44 -10.43
CA GLY A 122 2.68 0.50 -10.49
C GLY A 122 3.06 1.91 -10.07
N ALA A 123 2.14 2.58 -9.41
CA ALA A 123 2.32 3.92 -8.87
C ALA A 123 2.22 3.90 -7.34
N GLY A 124 3.14 4.58 -6.68
CA GLY A 124 3.08 4.91 -5.26
C GLY A 124 2.51 6.31 -5.08
N ILE A 125 1.30 6.38 -4.52
CA ILE A 125 0.61 7.65 -4.28
C ILE A 125 1.03 8.15 -2.90
N SER A 126 1.68 9.32 -2.85
CA SER A 126 2.09 9.92 -1.58
C SER A 126 0.90 10.44 -0.79
N THR A 127 0.94 10.28 0.53
CA THR A 127 -0.03 10.87 1.46
C THR A 127 0.32 12.31 1.84
N ARG A 128 1.46 12.81 1.42
CA ARG A 128 1.92 14.18 1.68
C ARG A 128 1.89 15.03 0.41
N ASN A 129 1.36 16.24 0.51
CA ASN A 129 1.19 17.14 -0.63
C ASN A 129 2.50 17.66 -1.24
N TYR A 130 3.59 17.62 -0.49
CA TYR A 130 4.91 18.06 -0.93
C TYR A 130 5.76 16.95 -1.59
N ILE A 131 5.30 15.70 -1.54
CA ILE A 131 5.93 14.56 -2.22
C ILE A 131 5.05 14.17 -3.40
N ASN A 132 5.62 14.10 -4.59
CA ASN A 132 4.89 13.62 -5.76
C ASN A 132 4.65 12.10 -5.68
N SER A 133 3.59 11.64 -6.31
CA SER A 133 3.45 10.22 -6.62
C SER A 133 4.54 9.78 -7.60
N GLY A 134 4.98 8.54 -7.49
CA GLY A 134 6.10 8.05 -8.27
C GLY A 134 5.93 6.61 -8.73
N LEU A 135 6.91 6.11 -9.47
CA LEU A 135 6.95 4.71 -9.89
C LEU A 135 7.16 3.82 -8.64
N TYR A 136 6.26 2.86 -8.46
CA TYR A 136 6.35 1.84 -7.41
C TYR A 136 6.86 0.53 -7.97
N VAL A 137 7.87 -0.04 -7.31
CA VAL A 137 8.45 -1.35 -7.65
C VAL A 137 8.65 -2.11 -6.35
N ALA A 138 8.14 -3.36 -6.27
CA ALA A 138 8.29 -4.18 -5.08
C ALA A 138 8.53 -5.66 -5.40
N PRO A 139 9.79 -6.06 -5.63
CA PRO A 139 10.17 -7.46 -5.68
C PRO A 139 10.10 -8.10 -4.30
N ARG A 140 9.72 -9.38 -4.27
CA ARG A 140 9.65 -10.19 -3.05
C ARG A 140 9.98 -11.65 -3.31
N VAL A 141 10.51 -12.31 -2.32
CA VAL A 141 10.73 -13.75 -2.27
C VAL A 141 10.18 -14.26 -0.94
N GLY A 142 9.56 -15.44 -0.95
CA GLY A 142 8.96 -15.92 0.27
C GLY A 142 8.67 -17.41 0.27
N TYR A 143 8.17 -17.83 1.40
CA TYR A 143 7.77 -19.19 1.69
C TYR A 143 6.25 -19.27 1.78
N GLN A 144 5.65 -20.17 1.02
CA GLN A 144 4.20 -20.36 0.99
C GLN A 144 3.79 -21.53 1.86
N MET A 145 2.93 -21.28 2.80
CA MET A 145 2.19 -22.28 3.58
C MET A 145 0.78 -22.44 3.01
N LYS A 146 -0.03 -23.28 3.62
CA LYS A 146 -1.38 -23.62 3.12
C LYS A 146 -2.27 -22.39 2.89
N ASN A 147 -2.33 -21.48 3.86
CA ASN A 147 -3.20 -20.28 3.83
C ASN A 147 -2.44 -18.98 4.11
N THR A 148 -1.10 -19.04 4.16
CA THR A 148 -0.26 -17.92 4.59
C THR A 148 1.02 -17.91 3.80
N GLU A 149 1.54 -16.74 3.52
CA GLU A 149 2.88 -16.53 2.98
C GLU A 149 3.70 -15.69 3.96
N LEU A 150 4.96 -16.07 4.12
CA LEU A 150 5.99 -15.23 4.74
C LEU A 150 6.92 -14.74 3.63
N TYR A 151 7.25 -13.46 3.63
CA TYR A 151 8.10 -12.92 2.59
C TYR A 151 9.14 -11.94 3.11
N LEU A 152 10.23 -11.87 2.40
CA LEU A 152 11.19 -10.79 2.40
C LEU A 152 11.04 -10.04 1.08
N GLY A 153 10.91 -8.73 1.15
CA GLY A 153 10.73 -7.90 -0.03
C GLY A 153 11.50 -6.60 0.08
N PHE A 154 11.66 -5.99 -1.07
CA PHE A 154 12.12 -4.62 -1.18
C PHE A 154 11.00 -3.81 -1.83
N GLN A 155 10.70 -2.64 -1.31
CA GLN A 155 9.80 -1.69 -1.99
C GLN A 155 10.54 -0.41 -2.29
N SER A 156 10.21 0.23 -3.40
CA SER A 156 10.76 1.53 -3.77
C SER A 156 9.70 2.37 -4.47
N VAL A 157 9.61 3.64 -4.07
CA VAL A 157 8.85 4.68 -4.76
C VAL A 157 9.85 5.71 -5.26
N SER A 158 10.01 5.79 -6.59
CA SER A 158 10.84 6.81 -7.23
C SER A 158 9.99 8.03 -7.52
N SER A 159 10.20 9.12 -6.80
CA SER A 159 9.38 10.34 -6.83
C SER A 159 10.22 11.58 -7.09
N LYS A 160 9.57 12.66 -7.55
CA LYS A 160 10.15 13.99 -7.68
C LYS A 160 9.62 14.89 -6.56
N TYR A 161 10.46 15.71 -5.99
CA TYR A 161 10.05 16.69 -4.99
C TYR A 161 9.29 17.87 -5.61
N LYS A 162 8.22 18.34 -4.96
CA LYS A 162 7.46 19.54 -5.36
C LYS A 162 8.04 20.83 -4.74
N GLY A 163 9.34 21.04 -4.80
CA GLY A 163 9.96 22.26 -4.30
C GLY A 163 9.75 23.44 -5.27
N ARG A 164 8.97 24.44 -4.88
CA ARG A 164 9.00 25.78 -5.49
C ARG A 164 9.93 26.65 -4.65
N GLY A 165 11.23 26.61 -4.96
CA GLY A 165 12.18 27.57 -4.44
C GLY A 165 13.02 28.13 -5.58
N PRO A 166 13.34 29.45 -5.60
CA PRO A 166 14.12 30.05 -6.70
C PRO A 166 15.58 29.56 -6.77
N TYR A 167 16.01 28.67 -5.88
CA TYR A 167 17.38 28.19 -5.77
C TYR A 167 17.54 26.67 -6.01
N TRP A 168 16.46 25.92 -6.32
CA TRP A 168 16.53 24.49 -6.61
C TRP A 168 16.36 24.26 -8.10
N TYR A 169 17.45 24.34 -8.84
CA TYR A 169 17.58 23.87 -10.21
C TYR A 169 18.14 22.43 -10.16
N GLY A 170 17.27 21.46 -10.03
CA GLY A 170 17.65 20.05 -10.11
C GLY A 170 16.42 19.17 -10.29
N ASP A 171 16.47 18.27 -11.27
CA ASP A 171 15.51 17.17 -11.45
C ASP A 171 15.81 16.08 -10.42
N ASP A 172 15.84 16.46 -9.14
CA ASP A 172 16.23 15.58 -8.04
C ASP A 172 15.15 14.52 -7.85
N ARG A 173 15.50 13.29 -8.21
CA ARG A 173 14.68 12.10 -7.96
C ARG A 173 15.05 11.53 -6.61
N PHE A 174 14.06 11.37 -5.77
CA PHE A 174 14.18 10.70 -4.48
C PHE A 174 13.65 9.28 -4.60
N ASN A 175 14.40 8.33 -4.03
CA ASN A 175 14.02 6.92 -3.99
C ASN A 175 13.71 6.53 -2.55
N PHE A 176 12.42 6.52 -2.22
CA PHE A 176 11.94 6.06 -0.92
C PHE A 176 11.85 4.55 -0.93
N GLY A 177 12.89 3.89 -0.43
CA GLY A 177 13.01 2.45 -0.36
C GLY A 177 12.85 1.89 1.04
N ALA A 178 12.48 0.60 1.14
CA ALA A 178 12.54 -0.17 2.36
C ALA A 178 12.72 -1.66 2.06
N VAL A 179 13.48 -2.35 2.91
CA VAL A 179 13.45 -3.83 2.98
C VAL A 179 12.41 -4.23 4.01
N ASN A 180 11.50 -5.09 3.62
CA ASN A 180 10.34 -5.48 4.40
C ASN A 180 10.34 -6.98 4.68
N PHE A 181 9.95 -7.35 5.90
CA PHE A 181 9.48 -8.68 6.25
C PHE A 181 7.97 -8.62 6.44
N GLY A 182 7.24 -9.53 5.80
CA GLY A 182 5.78 -9.49 5.86
C GLY A 182 5.13 -10.86 5.88
N VAL A 183 3.86 -10.84 6.25
CA VAL A 183 2.96 -11.99 6.25
C VAL A 183 1.72 -11.65 5.42
N ILE A 184 1.28 -12.60 4.60
CA ILE A 184 0.08 -12.48 3.77
C ILE A 184 -0.83 -13.66 4.08
N PHE A 185 -2.09 -13.39 4.31
CA PHE A 185 -3.15 -14.37 4.52
C PHE A 185 -4.05 -14.45 3.30
N PHE A 186 -4.40 -15.67 2.90
CA PHE A 186 -5.36 -15.93 1.83
C PHE A 186 -6.77 -15.95 2.42
N LEU A 187 -7.61 -15.06 1.95
CA LEU A 187 -9.03 -15.06 2.27
C LEU A 187 -9.74 -15.97 1.28
N LYS A 188 -10.40 -16.99 1.80
CA LYS A 188 -11.23 -17.93 1.03
C LYS A 188 -12.66 -17.45 1.00
#